data_7c0400be2724a16a545619b8e55fba87
#
_entry.id   7c0400be2724a16a545619b8e55fba87
#
_cell.length_a   1.000
_cell.length_b   1.000
_cell.length_c   1.000
_cell.angle_alpha   90.00
_cell.angle_beta   90.00
_cell.angle_gamma   90.00
#
_symmetry.space_group_name_H-M   'P 1'
#
loop_
_entity.id
_entity.type
_entity.pdbx_description
1 polymer ?
#
loop_
_entity_poly.entity_id
_entity_poly.type
_entity_poly.pdbx_seq_one_letter_code
_entity_poly.pdbx_strand_id
1 'polypeptide(L)'
;RVLFRSDVMSVLDYYDLDANGDVPVCIHCGQCAAACPFDSMHARSELDKVKAALADPEKIVVIQTAPAVRVAIGEGFGYEPGTFLEGKMVGALRALGADYVVDTNFGADLTIMEEASELVDRLNKGGQIPQFTSCCPAWVRFAEIYFPELLPNLSSTRSCIAMEAAM
;
A
#
# COMPACT_ATOMS: atom_id res chain seq x y z
N ARG A 1 10.49 14.61 -17.52
CA ARG A 1 9.73 14.00 -18.60
C ARG A 1 10.58 13.34 -19.68
N VAL A 2 11.86 13.53 -19.60
CA VAL A 2 12.80 13.02 -20.60
C VAL A 2 12.85 11.49 -20.62
N LEU A 3 12.79 10.89 -19.44
CA LEU A 3 12.90 9.43 -19.29
C LEU A 3 11.55 8.74 -19.33
N PHE A 4 10.52 9.39 -18.79
CA PHE A 4 9.21 8.77 -18.61
C PHE A 4 8.15 9.69 -19.21
N ARG A 5 7.78 9.43 -20.40
CA ARG A 5 6.71 10.15 -21.08
C ARG A 5 5.39 9.60 -20.61
N SER A 6 4.79 10.30 -19.68
CA SER A 6 3.56 9.89 -18.99
C SER A 6 2.37 9.64 -19.91
N ASP A 7 2.42 10.20 -21.11
CA ASP A 7 1.41 10.06 -22.14
C ASP A 7 1.64 8.84 -23.06
N VAL A 8 2.85 8.27 -23.03
CA VAL A 8 3.25 7.21 -23.96
C VAL A 8 3.83 6.02 -23.24
N MET A 9 4.62 6.25 -22.18
CA MET A 9 5.37 5.21 -21.51
C MET A 9 5.06 5.17 -20.02
N SER A 10 4.77 3.99 -19.53
CA SER A 10 4.82 3.67 -18.12
C SER A 10 6.26 3.35 -17.70
N VAL A 11 6.51 3.24 -16.40
CA VAL A 11 7.80 2.74 -15.89
C VAL A 11 8.06 1.33 -16.43
N LEU A 12 7.02 0.55 -16.67
CA LEU A 12 7.11 -0.82 -17.19
C LEU A 12 7.57 -0.87 -18.64
N ASP A 13 7.12 0.09 -19.45
CA ASP A 13 7.49 0.17 -20.87
C ASP A 13 8.96 0.61 -21.05
N TYR A 14 9.57 1.14 -20.02
CA TYR A 14 10.96 1.56 -20.06
C TYR A 14 11.94 0.39 -20.00
N TYR A 15 11.51 -0.72 -19.43
CA TYR A 15 12.31 -1.93 -19.37
C TYR A 15 12.04 -2.81 -20.59
N ASP A 16 13.08 -3.48 -21.05
CA ASP A 16 12.97 -4.47 -22.09
C ASP A 16 12.20 -5.69 -21.57
N LEU A 17 10.91 -5.70 -21.81
CA LEU A 17 10.02 -6.77 -21.38
C LEU A 17 10.32 -8.08 -22.10
N ASP A 18 10.76 -8.01 -23.36
CA ASP A 18 11.14 -9.19 -24.13
C ASP A 18 12.34 -9.89 -23.48
N ALA A 19 13.34 -9.11 -23.07
CA ALA A 19 14.51 -9.64 -22.35
C ALA A 19 14.17 -10.22 -20.98
N ASN A 20 13.10 -9.72 -20.34
CA ASN A 20 12.62 -10.17 -19.05
C ASN A 20 11.47 -11.19 -19.16
N GLY A 21 11.18 -11.72 -20.34
CA GLY A 21 10.09 -12.69 -20.55
C GLY A 21 8.70 -12.10 -20.24
N ASP A 22 8.46 -10.85 -20.63
CA ASP A 22 7.24 -10.08 -20.34
C ASP A 22 6.96 -9.85 -18.84
N VAL A 23 7.94 -10.05 -17.97
CA VAL A 23 7.79 -9.82 -16.54
C VAL A 23 8.12 -8.37 -16.21
N PRO A 24 7.17 -7.59 -15.68
CA PRO A 24 7.44 -6.23 -15.26
C PRO A 24 8.45 -6.20 -14.12
N VAL A 25 9.56 -5.45 -14.29
CA VAL A 25 10.59 -5.30 -13.24
C VAL A 25 10.24 -4.25 -12.19
N CYS A 26 9.18 -3.48 -12.40
CA CYS A 26 8.71 -2.47 -11.47
C CYS A 26 7.99 -3.11 -10.29
N ILE A 27 8.45 -2.81 -9.07
CA ILE A 27 7.84 -3.30 -7.81
C ILE A 27 6.75 -2.37 -7.26
N HIS A 28 6.41 -1.31 -7.96
CA HIS A 28 5.40 -0.30 -7.57
C HIS A 28 5.66 0.36 -6.19
N CYS A 29 6.92 0.58 -5.84
CA CYS A 29 7.29 1.16 -4.54
C CYS A 29 7.08 2.69 -4.44
N GLY A 30 6.80 3.38 -5.55
CA GLY A 30 6.59 4.84 -5.57
C GLY A 30 7.84 5.70 -5.49
N GLN A 31 9.04 5.13 -5.34
CA GLN A 31 10.28 5.89 -5.18
C GLN A 31 10.60 6.79 -6.38
N CYS A 32 10.25 6.36 -7.59
CA CYS A 32 10.47 7.18 -8.78
C CYS A 32 9.70 8.51 -8.72
N ALA A 33 8.47 8.50 -8.19
CA ALA A 33 7.70 9.72 -7.99
C ALA A 33 8.30 10.59 -6.88
N ALA A 34 8.68 9.98 -5.75
CA ALA A 34 9.25 10.71 -4.62
C ALA A 34 10.63 11.33 -4.93
N ALA A 35 11.44 10.66 -5.77
CA ALA A 35 12.79 11.11 -6.10
C ALA A 35 12.87 11.98 -7.37
N CYS A 36 11.77 12.21 -8.09
CA CYS A 36 11.79 12.94 -9.35
C CYS A 36 11.98 14.45 -9.12
N PRO A 37 13.13 15.04 -9.48
CA PRO A 37 13.38 16.46 -9.23
C PRO A 37 12.60 17.39 -10.19
N PHE A 38 12.00 16.83 -11.22
CA PHE A 38 11.26 17.57 -12.27
C PHE A 38 9.75 17.43 -12.14
N ASP A 39 9.28 16.78 -11.08
CA ASP A 39 7.86 16.51 -10.87
C ASP A 39 7.16 15.93 -12.12
N SER A 40 7.89 15.11 -12.88
CA SER A 40 7.38 14.48 -14.11
C SER A 40 6.82 13.07 -13.90
N MET A 41 7.02 12.53 -12.72
CA MET A 41 6.54 11.23 -12.29
C MET A 41 5.55 11.43 -11.13
N HIS A 42 4.33 10.97 -11.32
CA HIS A 42 3.30 11.07 -10.28
C HIS A 42 2.65 9.71 -10.05
N ALA A 43 2.19 9.50 -8.83
CA ALA A 43 1.22 8.45 -8.58
C ALA A 43 -0.09 8.80 -9.32
N ARG A 44 -0.75 7.78 -9.87
CA ARG A 44 -2.07 7.97 -10.47
C ARG A 44 -3.05 8.44 -9.39
N SER A 45 -3.65 9.60 -9.60
CA SER A 45 -4.66 10.12 -8.71
C SER A 45 -6.02 9.47 -8.99
N GLU A 46 -6.65 8.95 -7.95
CA GLU A 46 -8.04 8.45 -7.99
C GLU A 46 -9.00 9.42 -7.29
N LEU A 47 -8.55 10.65 -7.01
CA LEU A 47 -9.31 11.66 -6.26
C LEU A 47 -10.69 11.94 -6.86
N ASP A 48 -10.80 12.01 -8.18
CA ASP A 48 -12.08 12.30 -8.83
C ASP A 48 -13.09 11.16 -8.65
N LYS A 49 -12.61 9.91 -8.62
CA LYS A 49 -13.45 8.75 -8.32
C LYS A 49 -13.93 8.77 -6.87
N VAL A 50 -13.06 9.16 -5.94
CA VAL A 50 -13.43 9.30 -4.52
C VAL A 50 -14.47 10.40 -4.35
N LYS A 51 -14.28 11.58 -4.96
CA LYS A 51 -15.25 12.68 -4.94
C LYS A 51 -16.60 12.25 -5.53
N ALA A 52 -16.60 11.52 -6.63
CA ALA A 52 -17.83 11.02 -7.25
C ALA A 52 -18.54 10.01 -6.33
N ALA A 53 -17.79 9.15 -5.63
CA ALA A 53 -18.38 8.21 -4.69
C ALA A 53 -18.99 8.92 -3.47
N LEU A 54 -18.29 9.91 -2.91
CA LEU A 54 -18.79 10.72 -1.80
C LEU A 54 -20.04 11.55 -2.15
N ALA A 55 -20.21 11.90 -3.42
CA ALA A 55 -21.37 12.65 -3.90
C ALA A 55 -22.58 11.75 -4.27
N ASP A 56 -22.41 10.45 -4.30
CA ASP A 56 -23.43 9.48 -4.71
C ASP A 56 -24.17 8.94 -3.49
N PRO A 57 -25.46 9.31 -3.27
CA PRO A 57 -26.20 8.91 -2.07
C PRO A 57 -26.52 7.40 -2.01
N GLU A 58 -26.35 6.68 -3.12
CA GLU A 58 -26.59 5.23 -3.16
C GLU A 58 -25.34 4.42 -2.73
N LYS A 59 -24.21 5.10 -2.48
CA LYS A 59 -22.96 4.45 -2.08
C LYS A 59 -22.65 4.65 -0.61
N ILE A 60 -22.22 3.59 0.02
CA ILE A 60 -21.59 3.64 1.34
C ILE A 60 -20.08 3.78 1.11
N VAL A 61 -19.51 4.87 1.58
CA VAL A 61 -18.07 5.16 1.44
C VAL A 61 -17.34 4.84 2.73
N VAL A 62 -16.48 3.82 2.65
CA VAL A 62 -15.60 3.43 3.74
C VAL A 62 -14.18 3.87 3.42
N ILE A 63 -13.55 4.63 4.32
CA ILE A 63 -12.16 5.09 4.17
C ILE A 63 -11.30 4.38 5.20
N GLN A 64 -10.32 3.65 4.71
CA GLN A 64 -9.28 3.03 5.51
C GLN A 64 -8.06 3.94 5.58
N THR A 65 -7.59 4.26 6.77
CA THR A 65 -6.49 5.21 6.99
C THR A 65 -5.19 4.49 7.35
N ALA A 66 -4.09 4.83 6.65
CA ALA A 66 -2.77 4.34 7.02
C ALA A 66 -2.23 5.08 8.27
N PRO A 67 -1.45 4.41 9.13
CA PRO A 67 -0.88 5.01 10.34
C PRO A 67 -0.03 6.26 10.08
N ALA A 68 0.70 6.31 8.97
CA ALA A 68 1.53 7.45 8.60
C ALA A 68 0.74 8.73 8.31
N VAL A 69 -0.51 8.62 7.84
CA VAL A 69 -1.31 9.80 7.45
C VAL A 69 -1.61 10.69 8.66
N ARG A 70 -1.89 10.11 9.83
CA ARG A 70 -2.24 10.86 11.05
C ARG A 70 -1.10 11.73 11.62
N VAL A 71 0.15 11.44 11.23
CA VAL A 71 1.33 12.21 11.64
C VAL A 71 1.88 13.11 10.53
N ALA A 72 1.44 12.92 9.28
CA ALA A 72 1.90 13.72 8.14
C ALA A 72 0.87 14.75 7.68
N ILE A 73 -0.43 14.48 7.81
CA ILE A 73 -1.49 15.36 7.28
C ILE A 73 -1.43 16.78 7.84
N GLY A 74 -0.94 16.93 9.08
CA GLY A 74 -0.83 18.23 9.75
C GLY A 74 0.08 19.22 9.04
N GLU A 75 1.12 18.74 8.36
CA GLU A 75 2.08 19.58 7.65
C GLU A 75 1.41 20.43 6.56
N GLY A 76 0.43 19.85 5.86
CA GLY A 76 -0.38 20.56 4.87
C GLY A 76 -1.27 21.68 5.46
N PHE A 77 -1.46 21.69 6.77
CA PHE A 77 -2.27 22.67 7.51
C PHE A 77 -1.44 23.54 8.46
N GLY A 78 -0.12 23.54 8.32
CA GLY A 78 0.78 24.38 9.10
C GLY A 78 1.08 23.89 10.52
N TYR A 79 0.82 22.62 10.81
CA TYR A 79 1.27 22.01 12.06
C TYR A 79 2.74 21.61 11.97
N GLU A 80 3.38 21.50 13.12
CA GLU A 80 4.75 20.99 13.19
C GLU A 80 4.82 19.54 12.64
N PRO A 81 5.89 19.19 11.88
CA PRO A 81 6.09 17.85 11.36
C PRO A 81 5.97 16.78 12.45
N GLY A 82 5.28 15.69 12.13
CA GLY A 82 5.07 14.59 13.06
C GLY A 82 3.97 14.82 14.11
N THR A 83 3.23 15.92 14.05
CA THR A 83 2.12 16.16 14.98
C THR A 83 1.02 15.10 14.80
N PHE A 84 0.68 14.41 15.90
CA PHE A 84 -0.35 13.37 15.90
C PHE A 84 -1.75 13.95 15.84
N LEU A 85 -2.47 13.74 14.74
CA LEU A 85 -3.76 14.37 14.45
C LEU A 85 -4.87 13.36 14.11
N GLU A 86 -4.85 12.17 14.67
CA GLU A 86 -5.81 11.10 14.37
C GLU A 86 -7.27 11.55 14.46
N GLY A 87 -7.67 12.12 15.58
CA GLY A 87 -9.05 12.56 15.79
C GLY A 87 -9.49 13.66 14.82
N LYS A 88 -8.57 14.60 14.46
CA LYS A 88 -8.86 15.63 13.48
C LYS A 88 -8.96 15.06 12.07
N MET A 89 -8.09 14.11 11.72
CA MET A 89 -8.12 13.40 10.45
C MET A 89 -9.45 12.66 10.27
N VAL A 90 -9.86 11.88 11.26
CA VAL A 90 -11.15 11.16 11.22
C VAL A 90 -12.33 12.13 11.11
N GLY A 91 -12.31 13.23 11.90
CA GLY A 91 -13.33 14.27 11.82
C GLY A 91 -13.41 14.93 10.45
N ALA A 92 -12.27 15.23 9.83
CA ALA A 92 -12.20 15.80 8.49
C ALA A 92 -12.76 14.84 7.42
N LEU A 93 -12.40 13.55 7.46
CA LEU A 93 -12.88 12.55 6.52
C LEU A 93 -14.41 12.37 6.63
N ARG A 94 -14.96 12.36 7.84
CA ARG A 94 -16.40 12.33 8.05
C ARG A 94 -17.09 13.61 7.57
N ALA A 95 -16.48 14.76 7.78
CA ALA A 95 -17.01 16.03 7.27
C ALA A 95 -17.00 16.12 5.74
N LEU A 96 -16.12 15.38 5.06
CA LEU A 96 -16.10 15.23 3.61
C LEU A 96 -17.18 14.27 3.07
N GLY A 97 -17.87 13.55 3.95
CA GLY A 97 -18.97 12.65 3.58
C GLY A 97 -18.65 11.15 3.69
N ALA A 98 -17.53 10.77 4.31
CA ALA A 98 -17.28 9.35 4.56
C ALA A 98 -18.27 8.79 5.59
N ASP A 99 -18.93 7.68 5.25
CA ASP A 99 -19.84 6.97 6.15
C ASP A 99 -19.08 6.29 7.29
N TYR A 100 -17.98 5.64 6.93
CA TYR A 100 -17.12 4.95 7.89
C TYR A 100 -15.65 5.34 7.66
N VAL A 101 -14.93 5.50 8.76
CA VAL A 101 -13.48 5.68 8.76
C VAL A 101 -12.90 4.62 9.67
N VAL A 102 -12.06 3.76 9.12
CA VAL A 102 -11.44 2.63 9.81
C VAL A 102 -9.93 2.79 9.86
N ASP A 103 -9.29 2.13 10.80
CA ASP A 103 -7.85 2.23 11.04
C ASP A 103 -7.15 0.95 10.61
N THR A 104 -6.22 1.06 9.66
CA THR A 104 -5.39 -0.06 9.20
C THR A 104 -4.66 -0.79 10.35
N ASN A 105 -4.47 -0.15 11.50
CA ASN A 105 -3.89 -0.84 12.66
C ASN A 105 -4.72 -2.04 13.10
N PHE A 106 -6.05 -1.97 12.99
CA PHE A 106 -6.89 -3.11 13.29
C PHE A 106 -6.64 -4.29 12.32
N GLY A 107 -6.54 -4.01 11.03
CA GLY A 107 -6.13 -5.01 10.04
C GLY A 107 -4.73 -5.55 10.30
N ALA A 108 -3.81 -4.71 10.82
CA ALA A 108 -2.47 -5.12 11.21
C ALA A 108 -2.47 -6.08 12.39
N ASP A 109 -3.32 -5.86 13.39
CA ASP A 109 -3.46 -6.77 14.53
C ASP A 109 -3.92 -8.16 14.08
N LEU A 110 -4.88 -8.22 13.15
CA LEU A 110 -5.31 -9.49 12.56
C LEU A 110 -4.18 -10.17 11.78
N THR A 111 -3.44 -9.39 10.99
CA THR A 111 -2.29 -9.93 10.24
C THR A 111 -1.23 -10.51 11.17
N ILE A 112 -0.91 -9.83 12.27
CA ILE A 112 0.06 -10.31 13.27
C ILE A 112 -0.40 -11.63 13.89
N MET A 113 -1.67 -11.75 14.24
CA MET A 113 -2.21 -12.99 14.82
C MET A 113 -2.07 -14.18 13.87
N GLU A 114 -2.40 -13.98 12.60
CA GLU A 114 -2.28 -15.03 11.58
C GLU A 114 -0.81 -15.38 11.28
N GLU A 115 0.06 -14.38 11.11
CA GLU A 115 1.48 -14.60 10.84
C GLU A 115 2.19 -15.27 12.01
N ALA A 116 1.87 -14.90 13.24
CA ALA A 116 2.42 -15.55 14.43
C ALA A 116 1.95 -17.01 14.55
N SER A 117 0.68 -17.28 14.24
CA SER A 117 0.15 -18.63 14.22
C SER A 117 0.84 -19.48 13.15
N GLU A 118 1.05 -18.92 11.95
CA GLU A 118 1.79 -19.59 10.88
C GLU A 118 3.24 -19.88 11.29
N LEU A 119 3.92 -18.91 11.96
CA LEU A 119 5.28 -19.12 12.43
C LEU A 119 5.37 -20.28 13.45
N VAL A 120 4.46 -20.33 14.40
CA VAL A 120 4.38 -21.42 15.39
C VAL A 120 4.15 -22.76 14.69
N ASP A 121 3.28 -22.78 13.70
CA ASP A 121 3.01 -23.95 12.90
C ASP A 121 4.24 -24.42 12.12
N ARG A 122 4.98 -23.50 11.48
CA ARG A 122 6.23 -23.80 10.76
C ARG A 122 7.30 -24.36 11.69
N LEU A 123 7.46 -23.81 12.89
CA LEU A 123 8.40 -24.29 13.89
C LEU A 123 8.05 -25.71 14.38
N ASN A 124 6.78 -26.00 14.60
CA ASN A 124 6.33 -27.30 15.10
C ASN A 124 6.32 -28.40 14.03
N LYS A 125 6.04 -28.06 12.78
CA LYS A 125 5.88 -29.01 11.68
C LYS A 125 7.12 -29.12 10.78
N GLY A 126 8.19 -28.35 11.05
CA GLY A 126 9.41 -28.34 10.24
C GLY A 126 9.24 -27.58 8.91
N GLY A 127 8.50 -26.47 8.90
CA GLY A 127 8.33 -25.62 7.74
C GLY A 127 9.56 -24.76 7.40
N GLN A 128 9.48 -24.01 6.29
CA GLN A 128 10.56 -23.14 5.84
C GLN A 128 10.80 -21.97 6.80
N ILE A 129 12.07 -21.84 7.22
CA ILE A 129 12.56 -20.78 8.10
C ILE A 129 13.80 -20.14 7.44
N PRO A 130 14.01 -18.80 7.55
CA PRO A 130 13.17 -17.81 8.26
C PRO A 130 11.82 -17.61 7.57
N GLN A 131 10.81 -17.18 8.34
CA GLN A 131 9.55 -16.70 7.79
C GLN A 131 9.67 -15.19 7.56
N PHE A 132 9.31 -14.74 6.36
CA PHE A 132 9.20 -13.33 6.02
C PHE A 132 7.74 -12.91 6.01
N THR A 133 7.45 -11.70 6.50
CA THR A 133 6.11 -11.13 6.40
C THR A 133 5.75 -10.80 4.95
N SER A 134 4.47 -10.79 4.60
CA SER A 134 3.97 -10.57 3.23
C SER A 134 3.03 -9.38 3.11
N CYS A 135 2.91 -8.54 4.14
CA CYS A 135 1.97 -7.42 4.14
C CYS A 135 2.33 -6.30 3.16
N CYS A 136 3.60 -6.15 2.74
CA CYS A 136 4.04 -5.15 1.79
C CYS A 136 4.02 -5.70 0.36
N PRO A 137 3.13 -5.24 -0.53
CA PRO A 137 3.04 -5.76 -1.90
C PRO A 137 4.30 -5.47 -2.72
N ALA A 138 5.01 -4.38 -2.45
CA ALA A 138 6.26 -4.07 -3.13
C ALA A 138 7.37 -5.07 -2.76
N TRP A 139 7.44 -5.48 -1.50
CA TRP A 139 8.36 -6.51 -1.04
C TRP A 139 8.05 -7.87 -1.67
N VAL A 140 6.78 -8.29 -1.65
CA VAL A 140 6.36 -9.56 -2.27
C VAL A 140 6.74 -9.58 -3.75
N ARG A 141 6.41 -8.52 -4.48
CA ARG A 141 6.77 -8.41 -5.89
C ARG A 141 8.28 -8.37 -6.13
N PHE A 142 9.03 -7.73 -5.26
CA PHE A 142 10.49 -7.75 -5.31
C PHE A 142 11.03 -9.17 -5.14
N ALA A 143 10.50 -9.93 -4.19
CA ALA A 143 10.87 -11.31 -3.99
C ALA A 143 10.49 -12.18 -5.20
N GLU A 144 9.29 -12.02 -5.76
CA GLU A 144 8.85 -12.74 -6.97
C GLU A 144 9.78 -12.55 -8.16
N ILE A 145 10.27 -11.32 -8.36
CA ILE A 145 11.08 -10.98 -9.54
C ILE A 145 12.55 -11.33 -9.34
N TYR A 146 13.11 -11.00 -8.18
CA TYR A 146 14.55 -11.03 -7.96
C TYR A 146 15.03 -12.18 -7.07
N PHE A 147 14.15 -12.78 -6.27
CA PHE A 147 14.47 -13.82 -5.30
C PHE A 147 13.37 -14.88 -5.23
N PRO A 148 13.00 -15.50 -6.36
CA PRO A 148 11.90 -16.48 -6.39
C PRO A 148 12.12 -17.68 -5.47
N GLU A 149 13.37 -17.98 -5.14
CA GLU A 149 13.73 -19.03 -4.17
C GLU A 149 13.27 -18.73 -2.74
N LEU A 150 13.00 -17.45 -2.41
CA LEU A 150 12.49 -17.03 -1.09
C LEU A 150 10.97 -17.10 -0.97
N LEU A 151 10.24 -17.35 -2.05
CA LEU A 151 8.77 -17.40 -2.01
C LEU A 151 8.22 -18.41 -0.99
N PRO A 152 8.82 -19.60 -0.80
CA PRO A 152 8.37 -20.52 0.23
C PRO A 152 8.55 -19.99 1.67
N ASN A 153 9.40 -18.99 1.85
CA ASN A 153 9.64 -18.36 3.14
C ASN A 153 8.66 -17.21 3.44
N LEU A 154 7.94 -16.71 2.44
CA LEU A 154 6.93 -15.68 2.66
C LEU A 154 5.74 -16.25 3.43
N SER A 155 5.16 -15.43 4.30
CA SER A 155 3.89 -15.74 4.94
C SER A 155 2.77 -15.80 3.90
N SER A 156 1.84 -16.71 4.08
CA SER A 156 0.62 -16.81 3.26
C SER A 156 -0.47 -15.82 3.68
N THR A 157 -0.24 -15.06 4.73
CA THR A 157 -1.19 -14.14 5.33
C THR A 157 -1.43 -12.92 4.41
N ARG A 158 -2.68 -12.48 4.35
CA ARG A 158 -3.05 -11.27 3.60
C ARG A 158 -2.45 -10.00 4.23
N SER A 159 -2.26 -8.98 3.41
CA SER A 159 -1.86 -7.66 3.91
C SER A 159 -2.90 -7.05 4.85
N CYS A 160 -2.47 -6.15 5.72
CA CYS A 160 -3.34 -5.43 6.67
C CYS A 160 -4.53 -4.76 5.97
N ILE A 161 -4.28 -4.14 4.81
CA ILE A 161 -5.32 -3.51 3.99
C ILE A 161 -6.33 -4.56 3.50
N ALA A 162 -5.86 -5.71 3.02
CA ALA A 162 -6.72 -6.75 2.51
C ALA A 162 -7.48 -7.51 3.63
N MET A 163 -6.91 -7.58 4.84
CA MET A 163 -7.59 -8.12 6.03
C MET A 163 -8.79 -7.26 6.39
N GLU A 164 -8.58 -5.96 6.53
CA GLU A 164 -9.64 -5.03 6.92
C GLU A 164 -10.70 -4.86 5.84
N ALA A 165 -10.30 -4.87 4.56
CA ALA A 165 -11.24 -4.79 3.44
C ALA A 165 -12.12 -6.03 3.27
N ALA A 166 -11.78 -7.15 3.91
CA ALA A 166 -12.55 -8.40 3.86
C ALA A 166 -13.60 -8.51 4.99
N MET A 167 -13.59 -7.56 5.92
CA MET A 167 -14.51 -7.47 7.06
C MET A 167 -15.73 -6.62 6.74
#